data_6860fb10f8339410bd5f79e149d4af32
#
_entry.id   6860fb10f8339410bd5f79e149d4af32
#
_cell.length_a   1.000
_cell.length_b   1.000
_cell.length_c   1.000
_cell.angle_alpha   90.00
_cell.angle_beta   90.00
_cell.angle_gamma   90.00
#
_symmetry.space_group_name_H-M   'P 1'
#
loop_
_entity.id
_entity.type
_entity.pdbx_description
1 polymer ?
#
loop_
_entity_poly.entity_id
_entity_poly.type
_entity_poly.pdbx_seq_one_letter_code
_entity_poly.pdbx_strand_id
1 'polypeptide(L)'
;EWGGVDSYLLNLINSTSFEKKNIVIFSNKNNKGIQRIYKNLNNDKVKVVNFFSFNLISSKYLFFRLIINIIKPILFLLSIFQAYMLMKKYKFDVFMGQCGGYGNFRSEMASIFAAKILKFPVRSLVIHHCCARPIFWTTFLNIINNLLSKYLTSVISVSKATRDSVFYKSNLLDRQSSLKDAVIYNG
;
A
#
# COMPACT_ATOMS: atom_id res chain seq x y z
N GLU A 1 -4.76 -19.89 -1.19
CA GLU A 1 -3.56 -19.79 -2.04
C GLU A 1 -2.61 -18.75 -1.45
N TRP A 2 -1.31 -19.05 -1.46
CA TRP A 2 -0.28 -18.07 -1.17
C TRP A 2 -0.22 -17.07 -2.31
N GLY A 3 -0.42 -15.78 -2.02
CA GLY A 3 -0.14 -14.73 -3.00
C GLY A 3 1.36 -14.40 -3.00
N GLY A 4 1.90 -13.97 -4.12
CA GLY A 4 3.30 -13.52 -4.20
C GLY A 4 3.63 -12.39 -3.20
N VAL A 5 2.64 -11.59 -2.82
CA VAL A 5 2.76 -10.53 -1.79
C VAL A 5 3.05 -11.13 -0.41
N ASP A 6 2.34 -12.21 -0.06
CA ASP A 6 2.48 -12.86 1.26
C ASP A 6 3.86 -13.51 1.40
N SER A 7 4.31 -14.20 0.36
CA SER A 7 5.64 -14.83 0.33
C SER A 7 6.76 -13.78 0.38
N TYR A 8 6.63 -12.70 -0.39
CA TYR A 8 7.57 -11.59 -0.35
C TYR A 8 7.67 -10.99 1.06
N LEU A 9 6.52 -10.71 1.68
CA LEU A 9 6.48 -10.11 3.01
C LEU A 9 7.10 -11.04 4.06
N LEU A 10 6.81 -12.34 4.01
CA LEU A 10 7.41 -13.33 4.92
C LEU A 10 8.93 -13.39 4.77
N ASN A 11 9.43 -13.48 3.53
CA ASN A 11 10.86 -13.51 3.26
C ASN A 11 11.56 -12.22 3.72
N LEU A 12 10.92 -11.06 3.49
CA LEU A 12 11.44 -9.78 3.95
C LEU A 12 11.56 -9.73 5.47
N ILE A 13 10.52 -10.14 6.21
CA ILE A 13 10.50 -10.10 7.67
C ILE A 13 11.51 -11.08 8.27
N ASN A 14 11.63 -12.25 7.68
CA ASN A 14 12.58 -13.27 8.15
C ASN A 14 14.02 -13.03 7.66
N SER A 15 14.25 -11.99 6.87
CA SER A 15 15.62 -11.64 6.45
C SER A 15 16.44 -11.13 7.64
N THR A 16 17.76 -11.39 7.61
CA THR A 16 18.69 -10.97 8.66
C THR A 16 18.66 -9.47 8.97
N SER A 17 18.33 -8.66 7.96
CA SER A 17 18.18 -7.21 8.11
C SER A 17 17.04 -6.78 9.04
N PHE A 18 16.02 -7.62 9.21
CA PHE A 18 14.83 -7.33 10.01
C PHE A 18 14.75 -8.13 11.32
N GLU A 19 15.62 -9.10 11.53
CA GLU A 19 15.59 -10.03 12.68
C GLU A 19 15.56 -9.34 14.05
N LYS A 20 16.22 -8.18 14.17
CA LYS A 20 16.27 -7.40 15.42
C LYS A 20 15.32 -6.19 15.44
N LYS A 21 14.46 -6.02 14.43
CA LYS A 21 13.60 -4.85 14.30
C LYS A 21 12.22 -5.09 14.90
N ASN A 22 11.65 -4.04 15.50
CA ASN A 22 10.23 -4.06 15.89
C ASN A 22 9.38 -3.80 14.66
N ILE A 23 8.52 -4.74 14.29
CA ILE A 23 7.69 -4.68 13.10
C ILE A 23 6.22 -4.64 13.50
N VAL A 24 5.46 -3.73 12.91
CA VAL A 24 4.01 -3.70 13.02
C VAL A 24 3.40 -3.86 11.64
N ILE A 25 2.64 -4.92 11.46
CA ILE A 25 1.94 -5.23 10.22
C ILE A 25 0.50 -4.77 10.36
N PHE A 26 0.10 -3.77 9.56
CA PHE A 26 -1.31 -3.39 9.44
C PHE A 26 -1.94 -4.20 8.30
N SER A 27 -2.92 -5.00 8.61
CA SER A 27 -3.58 -5.87 7.64
C SER A 27 -5.09 -5.77 7.70
N ASN A 28 -5.75 -5.98 6.57
CA ASN A 28 -7.19 -6.12 6.55
C ASN A 28 -7.61 -7.34 7.37
N LYS A 29 -8.65 -7.19 8.19
CA LYS A 29 -9.21 -8.26 9.02
C LYS A 29 -9.55 -9.54 8.23
N ASN A 30 -9.92 -9.40 6.96
CA ASN A 30 -10.31 -10.50 6.10
C ASN A 30 -9.13 -11.11 5.30
N ASN A 31 -7.89 -10.64 5.54
CA ASN A 31 -6.73 -11.17 4.84
C ASN A 31 -6.30 -12.53 5.43
N LYS A 32 -6.66 -13.61 4.73
CA LYS A 32 -6.28 -14.98 5.12
C LYS A 32 -4.77 -15.23 5.06
N GLY A 33 -4.04 -14.51 4.21
CA GLY A 33 -2.59 -14.64 4.07
C GLY A 33 -1.84 -14.24 5.34
N ILE A 34 -2.32 -13.21 6.05
CA ILE A 34 -1.65 -12.72 7.27
C ILE A 34 -1.62 -13.76 8.39
N GLN A 35 -2.63 -14.63 8.48
CA GLN A 35 -2.64 -15.71 9.49
C GLN A 35 -1.55 -16.74 9.21
N ARG A 36 -1.27 -17.03 7.94
CA ARG A 36 -0.21 -17.94 7.51
C ARG A 36 1.17 -17.32 7.75
N ILE A 37 1.32 -16.02 7.43
CA ILE A 37 2.54 -15.27 7.74
C ILE A 37 2.82 -15.38 9.22
N TYR A 38 1.83 -15.09 10.07
CA TYR A 38 1.99 -15.13 11.53
C TYR A 38 2.46 -16.48 12.06
N LYS A 39 1.97 -17.60 11.49
CA LYS A 39 2.39 -18.95 11.87
C LYS A 39 3.83 -19.29 11.50
N ASN A 40 4.39 -18.61 10.49
CA ASN A 40 5.73 -18.90 9.95
C ASN A 40 6.75 -17.78 10.28
N LEU A 41 6.39 -16.87 11.19
CA LEU A 41 7.29 -15.83 11.66
C LEU A 41 8.29 -16.38 12.67
N ASN A 42 9.56 -16.14 12.40
CA ASN A 42 10.66 -16.45 13.31
C ASN A 42 11.02 -15.27 14.23
N ASN A 43 10.25 -14.19 14.15
CA ASN A 43 10.50 -12.94 14.89
C ASN A 43 9.34 -12.63 15.83
N ASP A 44 9.56 -12.80 17.12
CA ASP A 44 8.61 -12.53 18.21
C ASP A 44 8.32 -11.02 18.42
N LYS A 45 9.12 -10.14 17.79
CA LYS A 45 8.91 -8.69 17.81
C LYS A 45 7.92 -8.19 16.75
N VAL A 46 7.27 -9.10 16.02
CA VAL A 46 6.26 -8.76 15.02
C VAL A 46 4.88 -8.69 15.65
N LYS A 47 4.25 -7.54 15.52
CA LYS A 47 2.86 -7.31 15.94
C LYS A 47 1.95 -7.15 14.74
N VAL A 48 0.83 -7.86 14.73
CA VAL A 48 -0.20 -7.72 13.70
C VAL A 48 -1.36 -6.89 14.24
N VAL A 49 -1.74 -5.84 13.49
CA VAL A 49 -2.89 -4.98 13.77
C VAL A 49 -3.90 -5.12 12.65
N ASN A 50 -5.06 -5.66 12.96
CA ASN A 50 -6.13 -5.82 12.00
C ASN A 50 -7.00 -4.57 11.90
N PHE A 51 -7.41 -4.21 10.69
CA PHE A 51 -8.33 -3.11 10.44
C PHE A 51 -9.37 -3.47 9.36
N PHE A 52 -10.43 -2.69 9.27
CA PHE A 52 -11.42 -2.81 8.21
C PHE A 52 -11.03 -1.88 7.05
N SER A 53 -10.95 -2.42 5.83
CA SER A 53 -10.64 -1.60 4.65
C SER A 53 -11.92 -1.13 3.97
N PHE A 54 -12.21 0.15 4.02
CA PHE A 54 -13.35 0.76 3.33
C PHE A 54 -13.28 0.58 1.81
N ASN A 55 -12.10 0.49 1.24
CA ASN A 55 -11.90 0.37 -0.21
C ASN A 55 -12.24 -1.02 -0.77
N LEU A 56 -12.50 -2.02 0.08
CA LEU A 56 -12.93 -3.35 -0.32
C LEU A 56 -14.44 -3.50 -0.37
N ILE A 57 -15.18 -2.45 -0.07
CA ILE A 57 -16.65 -2.46 -0.22
C ILE A 57 -16.95 -2.59 -1.71
N SER A 58 -17.65 -3.66 -2.06
CA SER A 58 -18.11 -3.93 -3.42
C SER A 58 -19.48 -4.55 -3.40
N SER A 59 -20.22 -4.43 -4.49
CA SER A 59 -21.52 -5.05 -4.66
C SER A 59 -21.62 -5.79 -6.00
N LYS A 60 -22.39 -6.88 -6.01
CA LYS A 60 -22.74 -7.61 -7.24
C LYS A 60 -23.77 -6.84 -8.09
N TYR A 61 -24.58 -5.99 -7.47
CA TYR A 61 -25.62 -5.24 -8.15
C TYR A 61 -25.05 -3.96 -8.77
N LEU A 62 -25.38 -3.71 -10.04
CA LEU A 62 -24.86 -2.59 -10.83
C LEU A 62 -25.14 -1.24 -10.16
N PHE A 63 -26.38 -1.04 -9.70
CA PHE A 63 -26.79 0.20 -9.05
C PHE A 63 -25.94 0.53 -7.81
N PHE A 64 -25.79 -0.43 -6.90
CA PHE A 64 -24.95 -0.23 -5.71
C PHE A 64 -23.48 -0.05 -6.07
N ARG A 65 -22.99 -0.68 -7.14
CA ARG A 65 -21.63 -0.49 -7.64
C ARG A 65 -21.40 0.93 -8.14
N LEU A 66 -22.38 1.54 -8.78
CA LEU A 66 -22.32 2.94 -9.20
C LEU A 66 -22.27 3.88 -7.98
N ILE A 67 -23.14 3.68 -7.00
CA ILE A 67 -23.14 4.46 -5.75
C ILE A 67 -21.77 4.34 -5.05
N ILE A 68 -21.25 3.12 -4.87
CA ILE A 68 -19.95 2.89 -4.27
C ILE A 68 -18.85 3.63 -5.05
N ASN A 69 -18.90 3.64 -6.37
CA ASN A 69 -17.94 4.37 -7.18
C ASN A 69 -18.01 5.88 -6.96
N ILE A 70 -19.20 6.45 -6.78
CA ILE A 70 -19.39 7.89 -6.50
C ILE A 70 -18.82 8.26 -5.14
N ILE A 71 -18.97 7.43 -4.12
CA ILE A 71 -18.53 7.71 -2.75
C ILE A 71 -17.06 7.33 -2.48
N LYS A 72 -16.36 6.72 -3.44
CA LYS A 72 -14.95 6.31 -3.28
C LYS A 72 -14.00 7.39 -2.76
N PRO A 73 -14.07 8.66 -3.21
CA PRO A 73 -13.23 9.71 -2.63
C PRO A 73 -13.47 9.91 -1.13
N ILE A 74 -14.73 9.85 -0.69
CA ILE A 74 -15.09 9.97 0.73
C ILE A 74 -14.54 8.78 1.51
N LEU A 75 -14.71 7.56 0.99
CA LEU A 75 -14.15 6.36 1.60
C LEU A 75 -12.61 6.40 1.68
N PHE A 76 -11.98 7.04 0.70
CA PHE A 76 -10.53 7.24 0.72
C PHE A 76 -10.10 8.20 1.84
N LEU A 77 -10.81 9.32 2.03
CA LEU A 77 -10.56 10.24 3.15
C LEU A 77 -10.76 9.56 4.51
N LEU A 78 -11.82 8.76 4.65
CA LEU A 78 -12.04 7.95 5.85
C LEU A 78 -10.92 6.93 6.07
N SER A 79 -10.37 6.35 5.00
CA SER A 79 -9.22 5.46 5.08
C SER A 79 -7.93 6.17 5.54
N ILE A 80 -7.72 7.44 5.12
CA ILE A 80 -6.61 8.27 5.62
C ILE A 80 -6.77 8.49 7.12
N PHE A 81 -7.96 8.91 7.56
CA PHE A 81 -8.24 9.15 8.97
C PHE A 81 -8.05 7.88 9.81
N GLN A 82 -8.57 6.74 9.34
CA GLN A 82 -8.39 5.45 10.00
C GLN A 82 -6.91 5.07 10.12
N ALA A 83 -6.15 5.18 9.02
CA ALA A 83 -4.72 4.89 9.02
C ALA A 83 -3.97 5.80 9.99
N TYR A 84 -4.28 7.09 10.02
CA TYR A 84 -3.73 8.03 10.99
C TYR A 84 -4.00 7.59 12.43
N MET A 85 -5.26 7.27 12.77
CA MET A 85 -5.64 6.86 14.12
C MET A 85 -4.97 5.56 14.57
N LEU A 86 -4.75 4.63 13.65
CA LEU A 86 -4.03 3.38 13.93
C LEU A 86 -2.53 3.61 14.12
N MET A 87 -1.91 4.41 13.25
CA MET A 87 -0.46 4.59 13.23
C MET A 87 0.05 5.61 14.25
N LYS A 88 -0.77 6.60 14.68
CA LYS A 88 -0.36 7.63 15.66
C LYS A 88 0.10 7.08 17.01
N LYS A 89 -0.26 5.84 17.31
CA LYS A 89 0.14 5.14 18.55
C LYS A 89 1.60 4.67 18.53
N TYR A 90 2.23 4.73 17.34
CA TYR A 90 3.56 4.21 17.11
C TYR A 90 4.48 5.31 16.60
N LYS A 91 5.76 5.20 16.93
CA LYS A 91 6.83 5.99 16.32
C LYS A 91 7.60 5.08 15.38
N PHE A 92 7.46 5.29 14.08
CA PHE A 92 8.12 4.49 13.07
C PHE A 92 9.21 5.29 12.35
N ASP A 93 10.32 4.64 12.07
CA ASP A 93 11.36 5.18 11.20
C ASP A 93 11.03 4.91 9.72
N VAL A 94 10.37 3.78 9.45
CA VAL A 94 10.06 3.33 8.10
C VAL A 94 8.60 2.91 8.03
N PHE A 95 7.89 3.43 7.04
CA PHE A 95 6.60 2.94 6.58
C PHE A 95 6.78 2.26 5.21
N MET A 96 6.27 1.04 5.06
CA MET A 96 6.30 0.32 3.80
C MET A 96 4.89 -0.17 3.43
N GLY A 97 4.29 0.45 2.41
CA GLY A 97 3.01 0.02 1.85
C GLY A 97 3.21 -1.13 0.87
N GLN A 98 2.46 -2.22 1.04
CA GLN A 98 2.47 -3.37 0.12
C GLN A 98 1.24 -3.30 -0.77
N CYS A 99 1.41 -2.89 -2.02
CA CYS A 99 0.31 -2.69 -2.97
C CYS A 99 0.23 -3.83 -3.97
N GLY A 100 -0.86 -4.62 -3.93
CA GLY A 100 -1.09 -5.69 -4.89
C GLY A 100 -1.20 -5.21 -6.34
N GLY A 101 -1.71 -3.99 -6.57
CA GLY A 101 -1.75 -3.34 -7.89
C GLY A 101 -2.06 -1.86 -7.71
N TYR A 102 -1.39 -1.00 -8.45
CA TYR A 102 -1.56 0.44 -8.37
C TYR A 102 -2.69 0.94 -9.30
N GLY A 103 -3.31 2.07 -8.97
CA GLY A 103 -4.26 2.76 -9.86
C GLY A 103 -5.71 2.87 -9.38
N ASN A 104 -6.01 2.54 -8.12
CA ASN A 104 -7.30 2.75 -7.48
C ASN A 104 -7.11 3.39 -6.10
N PHE A 105 -8.23 3.84 -5.48
CA PHE A 105 -8.26 4.33 -4.10
C PHE A 105 -7.96 3.17 -3.12
N ARG A 106 -6.68 2.90 -2.88
CA ARG A 106 -6.28 1.79 -2.02
C ARG A 106 -5.88 2.25 -0.63
N SER A 107 -6.04 1.38 0.34
CA SER A 107 -5.68 1.63 1.75
C SER A 107 -4.20 1.94 1.93
N GLU A 108 -3.33 1.34 1.11
CA GLU A 108 -1.90 1.58 1.12
C GLU A 108 -1.57 3.04 0.73
N MET A 109 -2.27 3.57 -0.28
CA MET A 109 -2.14 4.98 -0.68
C MET A 109 -2.61 5.91 0.45
N ALA A 110 -3.77 5.61 1.06
CA ALA A 110 -4.28 6.37 2.19
C ALA A 110 -3.30 6.35 3.38
N SER A 111 -2.64 5.22 3.61
CA SER A 111 -1.65 5.06 4.67
C SER A 111 -0.38 5.89 4.44
N ILE A 112 0.01 6.16 3.19
CA ILE A 112 1.14 7.05 2.87
C ILE A 112 0.81 8.50 3.28
N PHE A 113 -0.43 8.96 3.05
CA PHE A 113 -0.87 10.28 3.53
C PHE A 113 -0.79 10.37 5.06
N ALA A 114 -1.29 9.36 5.76
CA ALA A 114 -1.21 9.29 7.21
C ALA A 114 0.24 9.27 7.72
N ALA A 115 1.12 8.49 7.09
CA ALA A 115 2.55 8.42 7.42
C ALA A 115 3.25 9.76 7.19
N LYS A 116 2.85 10.52 6.16
CA LYS A 116 3.37 11.89 5.92
C LYS A 116 2.92 12.85 7.01
N ILE A 117 1.64 12.82 7.40
CA ILE A 117 1.10 13.65 8.49
C ILE A 117 1.82 13.36 9.81
N LEU A 118 2.09 12.08 10.09
CA LEU A 118 2.83 11.61 11.27
C LEU A 118 4.35 11.82 11.17
N LYS A 119 4.83 12.40 10.07
CA LYS A 119 6.25 12.74 9.83
C LYS A 119 7.19 11.52 9.85
N PHE A 120 6.72 10.34 9.42
CA PHE A 120 7.61 9.19 9.30
C PHE A 120 8.71 9.50 8.27
N PRO A 121 10.01 9.29 8.62
CA PRO A 121 11.12 9.71 7.77
C PRO A 121 11.15 9.00 6.42
N VAL A 122 10.97 7.68 6.42
CA VAL A 122 10.97 6.84 5.22
C VAL A 122 9.57 6.34 4.92
N ARG A 123 9.10 6.57 3.69
CA ARG A 123 7.77 6.17 3.21
C ARG A 123 7.92 5.52 1.84
N SER A 124 7.91 4.19 1.84
CA SER A 124 8.11 3.37 0.64
C SER A 124 6.81 2.72 0.20
N LEU A 125 6.65 2.54 -1.10
CA LEU A 125 5.55 1.79 -1.70
C LEU A 125 6.12 0.64 -2.53
N VAL A 126 5.75 -0.59 -2.19
CA VAL A 126 6.08 -1.80 -2.97
C VAL A 126 4.88 -2.18 -3.83
N ILE A 127 5.09 -2.30 -5.14
CA ILE A 127 4.04 -2.58 -6.12
C ILE A 127 4.27 -3.96 -6.74
N HIS A 128 3.33 -4.87 -6.52
CA HIS A 128 3.44 -6.28 -6.92
C HIS A 128 2.80 -6.62 -8.27
N HIS A 129 1.83 -5.81 -8.74
CA HIS A 129 1.15 -6.05 -10.02
C HIS A 129 1.11 -4.79 -10.87
N CYS A 130 0.90 -4.98 -12.16
CA CYS A 130 0.78 -3.88 -13.11
C CYS A 130 -0.35 -2.91 -12.72
N CYS A 131 -0.14 -1.65 -13.03
CA CYS A 131 -1.09 -0.59 -12.81
C CYS A 131 -2.34 -0.80 -13.67
N ALA A 132 -3.52 -0.70 -13.06
CA ALA A 132 -4.78 -0.62 -13.78
C ALA A 132 -5.14 0.85 -14.05
N ARG A 133 -5.58 1.17 -15.27
CA ARG A 133 -6.14 2.50 -15.55
C ARG A 133 -7.52 2.59 -14.93
N PRO A 134 -7.82 3.58 -14.09
CA PRO A 134 -9.16 3.81 -13.60
C PRO A 134 -10.05 4.33 -14.73
N ILE A 135 -11.27 3.82 -14.83
CA ILE A 135 -12.28 4.32 -15.78
C ILE A 135 -12.90 5.61 -15.26
N PHE A 136 -13.09 5.70 -13.94
CA PHE A 136 -13.68 6.86 -13.26
C PHE A 136 -12.64 7.58 -12.42
N TRP A 137 -12.86 8.87 -12.16
CA TRP A 137 -12.05 9.69 -11.27
C TRP A 137 -10.59 9.92 -11.72
N THR A 138 -10.33 9.86 -13.02
CA THR A 138 -8.95 10.02 -13.55
C THR A 138 -8.30 11.31 -13.10
N THR A 139 -9.01 12.44 -13.16
CA THR A 139 -8.48 13.75 -12.73
C THR A 139 -8.17 13.76 -11.23
N PHE A 140 -9.08 13.25 -10.40
CA PHE A 140 -8.88 13.21 -8.96
C PHE A 140 -7.73 12.25 -8.57
N LEU A 141 -7.64 11.10 -9.23
CA LEU A 141 -6.54 10.17 -9.04
C LEU A 141 -5.19 10.74 -9.50
N ASN A 142 -5.18 11.56 -10.55
CA ASN A 142 -3.97 12.27 -10.96
C ASN A 142 -3.50 13.28 -9.88
N ILE A 143 -4.42 13.99 -9.24
CA ILE A 143 -4.10 14.86 -8.10
C ILE A 143 -3.51 14.05 -6.96
N ILE A 144 -4.15 12.92 -6.59
CA ILE A 144 -3.63 12.01 -5.56
C ILE A 144 -2.26 11.48 -5.93
N ASN A 145 -2.03 11.05 -7.16
CA ASN A 145 -0.74 10.56 -7.63
C ASN A 145 0.36 11.63 -7.55
N ASN A 146 0.03 12.87 -7.91
CA ASN A 146 0.95 14.00 -7.77
C ASN A 146 1.31 14.28 -6.29
N LEU A 147 0.36 14.12 -5.37
CA LEU A 147 0.63 14.26 -3.94
C LEU A 147 1.44 13.08 -3.41
N LEU A 148 1.10 11.86 -3.84
CA LEU A 148 1.84 10.66 -3.45
C LEU A 148 3.30 10.70 -3.89
N SER A 149 3.57 11.18 -5.13
CA SER A 149 4.95 11.32 -5.62
C SER A 149 5.78 12.27 -4.75
N LYS A 150 5.15 13.29 -4.15
CA LYS A 150 5.80 14.22 -3.20
C LYS A 150 5.93 13.67 -1.79
N TYR A 151 5.06 12.72 -1.40
CA TYR A 151 5.03 12.18 -0.04
C TYR A 151 5.84 10.91 0.11
N LEU A 152 6.02 10.15 -0.95
CA LEU A 152 6.88 8.99 -0.98
C LEU A 152 8.36 9.38 -0.96
N THR A 153 9.17 8.54 -0.36
CA THR A 153 10.64 8.59 -0.44
C THR A 153 11.19 7.58 -1.46
N SER A 154 10.44 6.50 -1.69
CA SER A 154 10.81 5.48 -2.68
C SER A 154 9.60 4.69 -3.19
N VAL A 155 9.74 4.18 -4.41
CA VAL A 155 8.84 3.19 -5.03
C VAL A 155 9.67 1.98 -5.40
N ILE A 156 9.19 0.80 -5.03
CA ILE A 156 9.83 -0.47 -5.34
C ILE A 156 8.85 -1.28 -6.20
N SER A 157 9.28 -1.71 -7.37
CA SER A 157 8.50 -2.56 -8.25
C SER A 157 9.09 -3.97 -8.28
N VAL A 158 8.25 -5.01 -8.24
CA VAL A 158 8.72 -6.39 -8.22
C VAL A 158 9.13 -6.92 -9.60
N SER A 159 8.95 -6.14 -10.64
CA SER A 159 9.41 -6.44 -12.00
C SER A 159 9.52 -5.17 -12.84
N LYS A 160 10.29 -5.25 -13.93
CA LYS A 160 10.38 -4.17 -14.93
C LYS A 160 9.00 -3.88 -15.53
N ALA A 161 8.21 -4.90 -15.87
CA ALA A 161 6.86 -4.73 -16.40
C ALA A 161 5.94 -3.98 -15.44
N THR A 162 6.02 -4.26 -14.11
CA THR A 162 5.29 -3.54 -13.08
C THR A 162 5.73 -2.07 -13.03
N ARG A 163 7.03 -1.80 -13.01
CA ARG A 163 7.60 -0.44 -13.03
C ARG A 163 7.12 0.35 -14.24
N ASP A 164 7.27 -0.23 -15.42
CA ASP A 164 6.89 0.42 -16.67
C ASP A 164 5.38 0.70 -16.73
N SER A 165 4.55 -0.22 -16.19
CA SER A 165 3.10 0.00 -16.12
C SER A 165 2.73 1.17 -15.20
N VAL A 166 3.44 1.37 -14.09
CA VAL A 166 3.24 2.51 -13.19
C VAL A 166 3.68 3.81 -13.85
N PHE A 167 4.83 3.81 -14.51
CA PHE A 167 5.36 4.95 -15.26
C PHE A 167 4.37 5.43 -16.33
N TYR A 168 3.93 4.53 -17.20
CA TYR A 168 3.08 4.91 -18.35
C TYR A 168 1.60 5.12 -18.00
N LYS A 169 1.10 4.56 -16.88
CA LYS A 169 -0.34 4.58 -16.59
C LYS A 169 -0.75 5.46 -15.43
N SER A 170 0.17 5.90 -14.58
CA SER A 170 -0.21 6.57 -13.33
C SER A 170 0.41 7.95 -13.11
N ASN A 171 1.34 8.39 -13.90
CA ASN A 171 2.12 9.62 -13.68
C ASN A 171 2.81 9.68 -12.30
N LEU A 172 2.90 8.59 -11.56
CA LEU A 172 3.51 8.56 -10.24
C LEU A 172 5.02 8.75 -10.31
N LEU A 173 5.67 8.17 -11.32
CA LEU A 173 7.11 8.21 -11.50
C LEU A 173 7.57 9.33 -12.45
N ASP A 174 6.64 9.95 -13.20
CA ASP A 174 6.96 10.80 -14.35
C ASP A 174 7.45 12.21 -13.99
N ARG A 175 7.41 12.63 -12.73
CA ARG A 175 7.56 14.05 -12.43
C ARG A 175 8.55 14.46 -11.35
N GLN A 176 9.30 13.54 -10.77
CA GLN A 176 10.22 13.95 -9.70
C GLN A 176 11.56 13.23 -9.72
N SER A 177 12.59 14.00 -9.99
CA SER A 177 13.99 13.59 -9.86
C SER A 177 14.40 13.14 -8.44
N SER A 178 13.59 13.41 -7.41
CA SER A 178 13.87 13.08 -6.01
C SER A 178 13.28 11.74 -5.55
N LEU A 179 12.31 11.17 -6.26
CA LEU A 179 11.70 9.90 -5.90
C LEU A 179 12.61 8.74 -6.32
N LYS A 180 13.16 8.03 -5.34
CA LYS A 180 13.96 6.83 -5.62
C LYS A 180 13.06 5.71 -6.12
N ASP A 181 13.33 5.18 -7.31
CA ASP A 181 12.67 4.00 -7.83
C ASP A 181 13.66 2.83 -7.95
N ALA A 182 13.19 1.63 -7.66
CA ALA A 182 13.97 0.41 -7.75
C ALA A 182 13.11 -0.74 -8.28
N VAL A 183 13.75 -1.67 -8.98
CA VAL A 183 13.15 -2.95 -9.35
C VAL A 183 13.83 -4.04 -8.54
N ILE A 184 13.04 -4.74 -7.71
CA ILE A 184 13.52 -5.87 -6.92
C ILE A 184 12.66 -7.08 -7.31
N TYR A 185 13.24 -8.01 -8.02
CA TYR A 185 12.52 -9.20 -8.46
C TYR A 185 12.14 -10.09 -7.27
N ASN A 186 10.91 -10.59 -7.29
CA ASN A 186 10.53 -11.67 -6.38
C ASN A 186 11.30 -12.92 -6.81
N GLY A 187 12.11 -13.45 -5.90
CA GLY A 187 12.82 -14.73 -6.13
C GLY A 187 11.86 -15.92 -6.22
#